data_848be1b5972a952ba40968ccea955d4a
#
_entry.id   848be1b5972a952ba40968ccea955d4a
#
_cell.length_a   1.000
_cell.length_b   1.000
_cell.length_c   1.000
_cell.angle_alpha   90.00
_cell.angle_beta   90.00
_cell.angle_gamma   90.00
#
_symmetry.space_group_name_H-M   'P 1'
#
loop_
_entity.id
_entity.type
_entity.pdbx_description
1 polymer ?
#
loop_
_entity_poly.entity_id
_entity_poly.type
_entity_poly.pdbx_seq_one_letter_code
_entity_poly.pdbx_strand_id
1 'polypeptide(L)'
;SGKSYVRFEDSDRTGDDMDFVAVKPGTAKIRCYVYGKNKERYGDTIKVSVTEAKKDYSLLKSGASVKYEEVWDDFDLEVKKGDSIKENQLKWKISNPDIVDFANWKKTGHEVDFYAKKCGTTKITCSYTNSKGEKKSVVYTVKVVADDDD
;
A
#
# COMPACT_ATOMS: atom_id res chain seq x y z
N SER A 1 11.64 -15.14 27.33
CA SER A 1 12.01 -13.73 27.15
C SER A 1 11.42 -13.20 25.85
N GLY A 2 11.06 -11.95 25.80
CA GLY A 2 10.56 -11.32 24.58
C GLY A 2 9.04 -11.33 24.40
N LYS A 3 8.26 -11.62 25.40
CA LYS A 3 6.79 -11.58 25.33
C LYS A 3 6.23 -10.21 24.88
N SER A 4 7.01 -9.14 25.03
CA SER A 4 6.64 -7.81 24.59
C SER A 4 6.81 -7.57 23.07
N TYR A 5 7.54 -8.46 22.37
CA TYR A 5 7.79 -8.34 20.92
C TYR A 5 6.94 -9.32 20.11
N VAL A 6 6.69 -10.51 20.66
CA VAL A 6 5.89 -11.56 20.03
C VAL A 6 4.98 -12.16 21.09
N ARG A 7 3.73 -12.44 20.73
CA ARG A 7 2.78 -13.17 21.58
C ARG A 7 2.17 -14.33 20.82
N PHE A 8 1.64 -15.30 21.55
CA PHE A 8 0.84 -16.35 20.92
C PHE A 8 -0.44 -15.75 20.33
N GLU A 9 -0.85 -16.21 19.17
CA GLU A 9 -2.07 -15.73 18.52
C GLU A 9 -3.33 -16.16 19.29
N ASP A 10 -3.31 -17.40 19.79
CA ASP A 10 -4.40 -17.97 20.56
C ASP A 10 -3.96 -18.53 21.92
N SER A 11 -4.79 -19.34 22.55
CA SER A 11 -4.50 -19.96 23.85
C SER A 11 -3.75 -21.30 23.73
N ASP A 12 -3.58 -21.83 22.52
CA ASP A 12 -2.86 -23.08 22.32
C ASP A 12 -1.36 -22.90 22.57
N ARG A 13 -0.77 -23.82 23.29
CA ARG A 13 0.66 -23.80 23.68
C ARG A 13 1.36 -25.10 23.38
N THR A 14 0.67 -26.03 22.74
CA THR A 14 1.16 -27.39 22.49
C THR A 14 0.90 -27.79 21.06
N GLY A 15 1.78 -28.58 20.50
CA GLY A 15 1.67 -29.10 19.14
C GLY A 15 2.94 -28.92 18.34
N ASP A 16 2.91 -29.37 17.13
CA ASP A 16 4.01 -29.29 16.17
C ASP A 16 4.00 -27.98 15.36
N ASP A 17 2.89 -27.28 15.40
CA ASP A 17 2.70 -25.99 14.75
C ASP A 17 2.10 -24.96 15.73
N MET A 18 2.55 -23.72 15.65
CA MET A 18 2.15 -22.66 16.57
C MET A 18 2.06 -21.32 15.85
N ASP A 19 0.98 -20.61 16.07
CA ASP A 19 0.76 -19.27 15.53
C ASP A 19 1.17 -18.19 16.50
N PHE A 20 1.89 -17.19 15.98
CA PHE A 20 2.40 -16.07 16.75
C PHE A 20 2.02 -14.74 16.09
N VAL A 21 1.84 -13.72 16.90
CA VAL A 21 1.61 -12.36 16.46
C VAL A 21 2.81 -11.49 16.81
N ALA A 22 3.34 -10.78 15.82
CA ALA A 22 4.33 -9.74 16.03
C ALA A 22 3.68 -8.51 16.67
N VAL A 23 4.18 -8.08 17.82
CA VAL A 23 3.59 -6.98 18.61
C VAL A 23 4.32 -5.67 18.40
N LYS A 24 5.65 -5.69 18.43
CA LYS A 24 6.50 -4.51 18.22
C LYS A 24 7.91 -4.92 17.78
N PRO A 25 8.68 -4.00 17.20
CA PRO A 25 10.06 -4.30 16.81
C PRO A 25 10.92 -4.77 17.97
N GLY A 26 11.76 -5.74 17.72
CA GLY A 26 12.68 -6.31 18.69
C GLY A 26 12.97 -7.77 18.40
N THR A 27 13.71 -8.40 19.29
CA THR A 27 14.10 -9.80 19.15
C THR A 27 13.49 -10.62 20.28
N ALA A 28 12.84 -11.72 19.93
CA ALA A 28 12.31 -12.70 20.85
C ALA A 28 12.94 -14.08 20.61
N LYS A 29 13.04 -14.88 21.65
CA LYS A 29 13.39 -16.29 21.55
C LYS A 29 12.17 -17.13 21.86
N ILE A 30 11.85 -18.05 20.96
CA ILE A 30 10.75 -19.00 21.10
C ILE A 30 11.35 -20.37 21.28
N ARG A 31 10.93 -21.07 22.32
CA ARG A 31 11.40 -22.40 22.64
C ARG A 31 10.30 -23.42 22.49
N CYS A 32 10.59 -24.47 21.74
CA CYS A 32 9.81 -25.70 21.72
C CYS A 32 10.57 -26.79 22.43
N TYR A 33 9.94 -27.49 23.37
CA TYR A 33 10.60 -28.56 24.10
C TYR A 33 9.66 -29.69 24.46
N VAL A 34 10.26 -30.88 24.67
CA VAL A 34 9.57 -32.06 25.17
C VAL A 34 10.33 -32.59 26.38
N TYR A 35 9.63 -33.29 27.27
CA TYR A 35 10.25 -33.99 28.38
C TYR A 35 10.41 -35.46 28.05
N GLY A 36 11.61 -36.00 28.28
CA GLY A 36 11.91 -37.42 28.18
C GLY A 36 11.37 -38.20 29.38
N LYS A 37 11.55 -39.51 29.35
CA LYS A 37 11.09 -40.45 30.40
C LYS A 37 11.64 -40.14 31.79
N ASN A 38 12.86 -39.61 31.86
CA ASN A 38 13.55 -39.25 33.11
C ASN A 38 13.45 -37.74 33.41
N LYS A 39 12.46 -37.07 32.89
CA LYS A 39 12.21 -35.62 33.03
C LYS A 39 13.28 -34.73 32.40
N GLU A 40 14.16 -35.27 31.52
CA GLU A 40 15.07 -34.48 30.70
C GLU A 40 14.26 -33.60 29.73
N ARG A 41 14.74 -32.40 29.51
CA ARG A 41 14.10 -31.48 28.54
C ARG A 41 14.93 -31.44 27.26
N TYR A 42 14.30 -31.78 26.15
CA TYR A 42 14.86 -31.68 24.81
C TYR A 42 14.11 -30.62 24.03
N GLY A 43 14.81 -29.77 23.33
CA GLY A 43 14.13 -28.75 22.51
C GLY A 43 15.06 -27.84 21.75
N ASP A 44 14.46 -27.08 20.89
CA ASP A 44 15.10 -26.06 20.06
C ASP A 44 14.64 -24.67 20.42
N THR A 45 15.51 -23.70 20.15
CA THR A 45 15.22 -22.31 20.32
C THR A 45 15.27 -21.62 18.96
N ILE A 46 14.19 -20.94 18.60
CA ILE A 46 14.11 -20.13 17.40
C ILE A 46 14.25 -18.67 17.81
N LYS A 47 15.15 -17.95 17.17
CA LYS A 47 15.28 -16.51 17.32
C LYS A 47 14.42 -15.81 16.27
N VAL A 48 13.46 -15.03 16.72
CA VAL A 48 12.57 -14.27 15.86
C VAL A 48 12.92 -12.78 15.98
N SER A 49 13.24 -12.16 14.85
CA SER A 49 13.45 -10.72 14.77
C SER A 49 12.23 -10.07 14.15
N VAL A 50 11.56 -9.24 14.92
CA VAL A 50 10.47 -8.40 14.43
C VAL A 50 11.07 -7.07 14.01
N THR A 51 11.00 -6.78 12.72
CA THR A 51 11.44 -5.49 12.18
C THR A 51 10.23 -4.59 12.01
N GLU A 52 10.42 -3.30 12.24
CA GLU A 52 9.42 -2.33 11.87
C GLU A 52 9.24 -2.39 10.35
N ALA A 53 7.99 -2.57 9.89
CA ALA A 53 7.69 -2.43 8.47
C ALA A 53 8.23 -1.07 8.05
N LYS A 54 9.08 -1.03 7.03
CA LYS A 54 9.55 0.24 6.46
C LYS A 54 8.32 1.03 6.10
N LYS A 55 8.03 2.02 6.91
CA LYS A 55 6.98 2.98 6.61
C LYS A 55 7.48 3.78 5.43
N ASP A 56 7.31 3.25 4.23
CA ASP A 56 7.55 4.02 3.03
C ASP A 56 6.38 4.99 2.87
N TYR A 57 6.62 6.20 3.32
CA TYR A 57 5.66 7.30 3.27
C TYR A 57 5.71 8.05 1.94
N SER A 58 6.51 7.58 1.00
CA SER A 58 6.59 8.17 -0.32
C SER A 58 5.77 7.38 -1.33
N LEU A 59 4.84 8.07 -1.98
CA LEU A 59 4.41 7.64 -3.30
C LEU A 59 5.65 7.59 -4.17
N LEU A 60 5.94 6.44 -4.77
CA LEU A 60 7.02 6.37 -5.73
C LEU A 60 6.72 7.38 -6.83
N LYS A 61 7.60 8.36 -6.95
CA LYS A 61 7.52 9.36 -8.00
C LYS A 61 7.58 8.68 -9.35
N SER A 62 6.48 8.60 -10.03
CA SER A 62 6.56 8.76 -11.47
C SER A 62 6.83 10.24 -11.68
N GLY A 63 7.89 10.61 -12.37
CA GLY A 63 8.07 11.99 -12.81
C GLY A 63 6.79 12.46 -13.48
N ALA A 64 6.54 13.77 -13.49
CA ALA A 64 5.37 14.35 -14.14
C ALA A 64 5.24 13.75 -15.54
N SER A 65 4.41 12.73 -15.68
CA SER A 65 4.17 12.11 -16.98
C SER A 65 3.10 12.93 -17.68
N VAL A 66 3.41 13.37 -18.89
CA VAL A 66 2.41 13.97 -19.76
C VAL A 66 1.77 12.83 -20.53
N LYS A 67 0.50 12.59 -20.27
CA LYS A 67 -0.30 11.66 -21.08
C LYS A 67 -1.12 12.44 -22.10
N TYR A 68 -1.24 11.86 -23.27
CA TYR A 68 -2.08 12.36 -24.36
C TYR A 68 -3.17 11.32 -24.58
N GLU A 69 -4.41 11.71 -24.37
CA GLU A 69 -5.57 10.85 -24.54
C GLU A 69 -6.54 11.48 -25.54
N GLU A 70 -7.25 10.66 -26.28
CA GLU A 70 -8.23 11.11 -27.26
C GLU A 70 -9.56 11.48 -26.61
N VAL A 71 -10.33 12.35 -27.25
CA VAL A 71 -11.69 12.67 -26.81
C VAL A 71 -12.57 11.43 -26.89
N TRP A 72 -13.39 11.21 -25.88
CA TRP A 72 -14.29 10.05 -25.69
C TRP A 72 -13.58 8.75 -25.33
N ASP A 73 -12.32 8.82 -24.97
CA ASP A 73 -11.57 7.66 -24.54
C ASP A 73 -11.52 7.53 -23.02
N ASP A 74 -11.55 6.29 -22.56
CA ASP A 74 -11.26 5.93 -21.17
C ASP A 74 -9.78 5.61 -21.03
N PHE A 75 -9.19 6.01 -19.92
CA PHE A 75 -7.81 5.69 -19.58
C PHE A 75 -7.67 5.52 -18.07
N ASP A 76 -6.62 4.81 -17.67
CA ASP A 76 -6.28 4.64 -16.26
C ASP A 76 -4.99 5.37 -15.91
N LEU A 77 -4.91 5.83 -14.69
CA LEU A 77 -3.69 6.32 -14.08
C LEU A 77 -3.35 5.50 -12.84
N GLU A 78 -2.10 5.13 -12.73
CA GLU A 78 -1.59 4.31 -11.64
C GLU A 78 -0.47 5.05 -10.91
N VAL A 79 -0.46 4.93 -9.59
CA VAL A 79 0.66 5.32 -8.74
C VAL A 79 1.22 4.09 -8.04
N LYS A 80 2.53 4.01 -7.93
CA LYS A 80 3.16 3.01 -7.09
C LYS A 80 3.09 3.47 -5.64
N LYS A 81 2.55 2.63 -4.79
CA LYS A 81 2.44 2.92 -3.36
C LYS A 81 3.31 1.99 -2.53
N GLY A 82 3.77 2.45 -1.39
CA GLY A 82 4.36 1.58 -0.38
C GLY A 82 3.32 0.64 0.26
N ASP A 83 3.75 -0.51 0.74
CA ASP A 83 2.84 -1.53 1.31
C ASP A 83 2.06 -1.03 2.52
N SER A 84 2.61 -0.06 3.25
CA SER A 84 1.95 0.54 4.41
C SER A 84 0.81 1.50 4.06
N ILE A 85 0.67 1.88 2.80
CA ILE A 85 -0.38 2.78 2.33
C ILE A 85 -1.59 1.96 1.87
N LYS A 86 -2.73 2.20 2.51
CA LYS A 86 -3.99 1.53 2.14
C LYS A 86 -4.62 2.21 0.93
N GLU A 87 -5.34 1.44 0.12
CA GLU A 87 -6.02 1.94 -1.07
C GLU A 87 -6.93 3.14 -0.79
N ASN A 88 -7.69 3.11 0.29
CA ASN A 88 -8.60 4.19 0.65
C ASN A 88 -7.90 5.48 1.14
N GLN A 89 -6.60 5.44 1.35
CA GLN A 89 -5.81 6.62 1.70
C GLN A 89 -5.36 7.42 0.47
N LEU A 90 -5.32 6.77 -0.69
CA LEU A 90 -4.94 7.39 -1.96
C LEU A 90 -6.16 8.06 -2.59
N LYS A 91 -6.16 9.38 -2.61
CA LYS A 91 -7.28 10.19 -3.09
C LYS A 91 -6.88 10.94 -4.37
N TRP A 92 -7.75 10.90 -5.34
CA TRP A 92 -7.55 11.53 -6.63
C TRP A 92 -8.40 12.78 -6.78
N LYS A 93 -7.82 13.78 -7.42
CA LYS A 93 -8.48 15.07 -7.70
C LYS A 93 -8.15 15.53 -9.10
N ILE A 94 -9.14 16.06 -9.78
CA ILE A 94 -9.01 16.61 -11.14
C ILE A 94 -9.15 18.13 -11.06
N SER A 95 -8.21 18.88 -11.68
CA SER A 95 -8.26 20.34 -11.71
C SER A 95 -9.41 20.86 -12.56
N ASN A 96 -9.66 20.24 -13.71
CA ASN A 96 -10.73 20.64 -14.61
C ASN A 96 -11.55 19.42 -15.05
N PRO A 97 -12.65 19.12 -14.36
CA PRO A 97 -13.49 17.98 -14.69
C PRO A 97 -14.30 18.14 -16.00
N ASP A 98 -14.28 19.32 -16.63
CA ASP A 98 -14.87 19.51 -17.96
C ASP A 98 -14.00 18.90 -19.06
N ILE A 99 -12.70 18.76 -18.83
CA ILE A 99 -11.75 18.15 -19.79
C ILE A 99 -11.65 16.66 -19.58
N VAL A 100 -11.43 16.24 -18.33
CA VAL A 100 -11.36 14.85 -17.91
C VAL A 100 -12.16 14.68 -16.62
N ASP A 101 -12.92 13.62 -16.54
CA ASP A 101 -13.65 13.28 -15.32
C ASP A 101 -13.40 11.81 -14.96
N PHE A 102 -13.82 11.39 -13.78
CA PHE A 102 -13.78 9.98 -13.38
C PHE A 102 -14.69 9.15 -14.27
N ALA A 103 -14.21 8.01 -14.75
CA ALA A 103 -14.99 7.10 -15.57
C ALA A 103 -16.10 6.38 -14.78
N ASN A 104 -15.88 6.24 -13.47
CA ASN A 104 -16.84 5.60 -12.56
C ASN A 104 -16.82 6.29 -11.19
N TRP A 105 -17.52 5.74 -10.23
CA TRP A 105 -17.59 6.29 -8.87
C TRP A 105 -16.33 6.13 -8.04
N LYS A 106 -15.36 5.29 -8.47
CA LYS A 106 -14.12 5.02 -7.75
C LYS A 106 -13.15 6.19 -7.87
N LYS A 107 -12.88 6.86 -6.76
CA LYS A 107 -12.00 8.03 -6.68
C LYS A 107 -10.79 7.81 -5.76
N THR A 108 -10.60 6.59 -5.30
CA THR A 108 -9.53 6.21 -4.38
C THR A 108 -8.83 4.94 -4.86
N GLY A 109 -7.58 4.77 -4.47
CA GLY A 109 -6.79 3.60 -4.80
C GLY A 109 -5.54 3.93 -5.59
N HIS A 110 -4.69 2.93 -5.80
CA HIS A 110 -3.46 3.12 -6.57
C HIS A 110 -3.70 3.20 -8.08
N GLU A 111 -4.84 2.75 -8.54
CA GLU A 111 -5.26 2.78 -9.93
C GLU A 111 -6.71 3.27 -10.04
N VAL A 112 -6.96 4.26 -10.87
CA VAL A 112 -8.28 4.86 -11.06
C VAL A 112 -8.51 5.14 -12.55
N ASP A 113 -9.74 4.91 -12.98
CA ASP A 113 -10.17 5.09 -14.37
C ASP A 113 -10.74 6.49 -14.60
N PHE A 114 -10.36 7.08 -15.71
CA PHE A 114 -10.78 8.42 -16.13
C PHE A 114 -11.37 8.39 -17.54
N TYR A 115 -12.10 9.42 -17.84
CA TYR A 115 -12.78 9.60 -19.11
C TYR A 115 -12.47 10.98 -19.70
N ALA A 116 -11.95 11.01 -20.93
CA ALA A 116 -11.63 12.24 -21.64
C ALA A 116 -12.90 12.82 -22.28
N LYS A 117 -13.26 14.05 -21.93
CA LYS A 117 -14.53 14.69 -22.37
C LYS A 117 -14.36 15.67 -23.51
N LYS A 118 -13.29 16.46 -23.49
CA LYS A 118 -13.01 17.45 -24.53
C LYS A 118 -11.53 17.77 -24.61
N CYS A 119 -11.11 18.34 -25.71
CA CYS A 119 -9.74 18.81 -25.91
C CYS A 119 -9.35 19.84 -24.85
N GLY A 120 -8.12 19.77 -24.41
CA GLY A 120 -7.53 20.67 -23.44
C GLY A 120 -6.52 19.99 -22.55
N THR A 121 -6.02 20.71 -21.56
CA THR A 121 -5.04 20.20 -20.61
C THR A 121 -5.56 20.35 -19.19
N THR A 122 -5.46 19.30 -18.41
CA THR A 122 -5.81 19.30 -17.00
C THR A 122 -4.74 18.60 -16.18
N LYS A 123 -4.71 18.87 -14.88
CA LYS A 123 -3.87 18.15 -13.93
C LYS A 123 -4.70 17.21 -13.09
N ILE A 124 -4.21 16.00 -12.92
CA ILE A 124 -4.80 14.97 -12.07
C ILE A 124 -3.80 14.64 -10.98
N THR A 125 -4.22 14.74 -9.73
CA THR A 125 -3.35 14.58 -8.57
C THR A 125 -3.84 13.42 -7.72
N CYS A 126 -2.93 12.49 -7.43
CA CYS A 126 -3.12 11.48 -6.40
C CYS A 126 -2.37 11.91 -5.13
N SER A 127 -3.03 11.91 -4.00
CA SER A 127 -2.43 12.35 -2.74
C SER A 127 -2.81 11.45 -1.57
N TYR A 128 -1.94 11.43 -0.56
CA TYR A 128 -2.23 10.81 0.74
C TYR A 128 -1.54 11.60 1.83
N THR A 129 -2.01 11.43 3.06
CA THR A 129 -1.36 12.01 4.24
C THR A 129 -0.64 10.90 4.99
N ASN A 130 0.65 11.06 5.22
CA ASN A 130 1.45 10.08 5.95
C ASN A 130 1.17 10.13 7.46
N SER A 131 1.78 9.21 8.21
CA SER A 131 1.59 9.13 9.67
C SER A 131 2.12 10.34 10.44
N LYS A 132 2.98 11.15 9.81
CA LYS A 132 3.47 12.40 10.39
C LYS A 132 2.58 13.61 10.08
N GLY A 133 1.46 13.40 9.38
CA GLY A 133 0.57 14.46 8.94
C GLY A 133 1.03 15.21 7.69
N GLU A 134 2.10 14.75 7.02
CA GLU A 134 2.59 15.37 5.79
C GLU A 134 1.79 14.89 4.59
N LYS A 135 1.38 15.82 3.74
CA LYS A 135 0.69 15.51 2.49
C LYS A 135 1.73 15.20 1.39
N LYS A 136 1.61 14.01 0.80
CA LYS A 136 2.41 13.57 -0.33
C LYS A 136 1.53 13.45 -1.55
N SER A 137 2.03 13.80 -2.73
CA SER A 137 1.24 13.77 -3.96
C SER A 137 2.08 13.44 -5.19
N VAL A 138 1.39 12.88 -6.17
CA VAL A 138 1.88 12.70 -7.54
C VAL A 138 0.93 13.44 -8.47
N VAL A 139 1.49 14.23 -9.39
CA VAL A 139 0.70 15.02 -10.33
C VAL A 139 0.94 14.52 -11.74
N TYR A 140 -0.15 14.25 -12.45
CA TYR A 140 -0.13 13.94 -13.88
C TYR A 140 -0.66 15.12 -14.65
N THR A 141 0.02 15.52 -15.71
CA THR A 141 -0.49 16.46 -16.69
C THR A 141 -1.09 15.67 -17.84
N VAL A 142 -2.39 15.81 -18.05
CA VAL A 142 -3.12 15.08 -19.09
C VAL A 142 -3.56 16.07 -20.16
N LYS A 143 -3.16 15.80 -21.38
CA LYS A 143 -3.60 16.57 -22.56
C LYS A 143 -4.52 15.71 -23.40
N VAL A 144 -5.74 16.16 -23.57
CA VAL A 144 -6.72 15.52 -24.44
C VAL A 144 -6.66 16.19 -25.81
N VAL A 145 -6.44 15.39 -26.83
CA VAL A 145 -6.35 15.86 -28.22
C VAL A 145 -7.53 15.35 -29.05
N ALA A 146 -7.83 16.03 -30.13
CA ALA A 146 -8.85 15.55 -31.05
C ALA A 146 -8.35 14.32 -31.79
N ASP A 147 -9.27 13.39 -32.06
CA ASP A 147 -8.99 12.27 -32.95
C ASP A 147 -8.77 12.80 -34.37
N ASP A 148 -7.63 12.43 -34.98
CA ASP A 148 -7.27 12.86 -36.32
C ASP A 148 -7.85 11.95 -37.43
N ASP A 149 -8.71 10.99 -37.04
CA ASP A 149 -9.38 10.09 -38.00
C ASP A 149 -10.57 10.77 -38.69
N ASP A 150 -10.24 11.60 -39.63
CA ASP A 150 -11.19 12.10 -40.62
C ASP A 150 -11.04 11.37 -41.96
#